data_d28e74179edc65f3795a82955a9d12e4
#
_entry.id   d28e74179edc65f3795a82955a9d12e4
#
_cell.length_a   1.000
_cell.length_b   1.000
_cell.length_c   1.000
_cell.angle_alpha   90.00
_cell.angle_beta   90.00
_cell.angle_gamma   90.00
#
_symmetry.space_group_name_H-M   'P 1'
#
loop_
_entity.id
_entity.type
_entity.pdbx_description
1 polymer ?
#
loop_
_entity_poly.entity_id
_entity_poly.type
_entity_poly.pdbx_seq_one_letter_code
_entity_poly.pdbx_strand_id
1 'polypeptide(L)'
;MLFTDLTLIEPILKAVQKEGYTKPTPIQQQAIPHILNGRDLLGCAQTGTGKTAAFAIPMLQLLANRPSNQPKGRPIRTLILTPTRELAIQIEESFRAYGSFLSLKTCVIFGGVGQNPQVETLKRGPEILVATPGRLLDLINQGFIDLKHIEIFVLDEADR
;
A
#
# COMPACT_ATOMS: atom_id res chain seq x y z
N MET A 1 -8.98 -15.97 -16.74
CA MET A 1 -9.54 -15.10 -15.68
C MET A 1 -9.26 -13.65 -16.01
N LEU A 2 -10.25 -12.80 -15.86
CA LEU A 2 -10.11 -11.36 -16.04
C LEU A 2 -10.15 -10.67 -14.67
N PHE A 3 -9.68 -9.41 -14.59
CA PHE A 3 -9.80 -8.65 -13.35
C PHE A 3 -11.25 -8.48 -12.92
N THR A 4 -12.20 -8.43 -13.85
CA THR A 4 -13.62 -8.36 -13.53
C THR A 4 -14.13 -9.58 -12.77
N ASP A 5 -13.41 -10.71 -12.81
CA ASP A 5 -13.76 -11.93 -12.10
C ASP A 5 -13.28 -11.93 -10.64
N LEU A 6 -12.55 -10.91 -10.20
CA LEU A 6 -11.92 -10.85 -8.87
C LEU A 6 -12.76 -10.13 -7.82
N THR A 7 -13.99 -9.76 -8.10
CA THR A 7 -14.91 -9.10 -7.16
C THR A 7 -14.38 -7.74 -6.70
N LEU A 8 -13.76 -6.99 -7.60
CA LEU A 8 -13.23 -5.68 -7.29
C LEU A 8 -14.29 -4.59 -7.49
N ILE A 9 -14.21 -3.54 -6.67
CA ILE A 9 -15.12 -2.39 -6.79
C ILE A 9 -14.79 -1.58 -8.05
N GLU A 10 -15.77 -0.84 -8.54
CA GLU A 10 -15.66 -0.10 -9.80
C GLU A 10 -14.48 0.87 -9.87
N PRO A 11 -14.21 1.69 -8.84
CA PRO A 11 -13.06 2.62 -8.91
C PRO A 11 -11.72 1.91 -9.09
N ILE A 12 -11.57 0.72 -8.53
CA ILE A 12 -10.34 -0.07 -8.67
C ILE A 12 -10.27 -0.69 -10.06
N LEU A 13 -11.38 -1.23 -10.56
CA LEU A 13 -11.43 -1.77 -11.92
C LEU A 13 -11.09 -0.70 -12.96
N LYS A 14 -11.60 0.52 -12.80
CA LYS A 14 -11.26 1.63 -13.68
C LYS A 14 -9.77 1.95 -13.66
N ALA A 15 -9.17 1.96 -12.49
CA ALA A 15 -7.74 2.24 -12.35
C ALA A 15 -6.89 1.15 -13.02
N VAL A 16 -7.25 -0.11 -12.83
CA VAL A 16 -6.57 -1.24 -13.45
C VAL A 16 -6.65 -1.14 -14.98
N GLN A 17 -7.82 -0.82 -15.51
CA GLN A 17 -8.02 -0.65 -16.95
C GLN A 17 -7.23 0.53 -17.50
N LYS A 18 -7.17 1.63 -16.77
CA LYS A 18 -6.40 2.81 -17.14
C LYS A 18 -4.92 2.48 -17.26
N GLU A 19 -4.41 1.58 -16.40
CA GLU A 19 -3.02 1.14 -16.47
C GLU A 19 -2.77 0.08 -17.55
N GLY A 20 -3.80 -0.29 -18.31
CA GLY A 20 -3.68 -1.20 -19.45
C GLY A 20 -3.74 -2.68 -19.09
N TYR A 21 -4.16 -3.02 -17.89
CA TYR A 21 -4.23 -4.42 -17.46
C TYR A 21 -5.63 -4.98 -17.68
N THR A 22 -5.71 -6.13 -18.33
CA THR A 22 -6.97 -6.84 -18.57
C THR A 22 -7.01 -8.20 -17.89
N LYS A 23 -5.85 -8.85 -17.76
CA LYS A 23 -5.74 -10.17 -17.15
C LYS A 23 -4.78 -10.14 -15.97
N PRO A 24 -5.17 -10.69 -14.82
CA PRO A 24 -4.25 -10.78 -13.70
C PRO A 24 -3.13 -11.79 -13.97
N THR A 25 -1.94 -11.49 -13.46
CA THR A 25 -0.81 -12.44 -13.47
C THR A 25 -1.11 -13.59 -12.51
N PRO A 26 -0.37 -14.72 -12.59
CA PRO A 26 -0.57 -15.84 -11.68
C PRO A 26 -0.50 -15.44 -10.19
N ILE A 27 0.47 -14.60 -9.81
CA ILE A 27 0.58 -14.16 -8.41
C ILE A 27 -0.63 -13.31 -8.00
N GLN A 28 -1.16 -12.49 -8.90
CA GLN A 28 -2.34 -11.69 -8.64
C GLN A 28 -3.57 -12.58 -8.45
N GLN A 29 -3.74 -13.60 -9.30
CA GLN A 29 -4.86 -14.54 -9.20
C GLN A 29 -4.88 -15.26 -7.85
N GLN A 30 -3.70 -15.61 -7.33
CA GLN A 30 -3.58 -16.31 -6.06
C GLN A 30 -3.70 -15.37 -4.86
N ALA A 31 -3.03 -14.23 -4.91
CA ALA A 31 -2.91 -13.35 -3.76
C ALA A 31 -4.14 -12.48 -3.51
N ILE A 32 -4.74 -11.93 -4.55
CA ILE A 32 -5.85 -10.99 -4.39
C ILE A 32 -7.02 -11.59 -3.60
N PRO A 33 -7.52 -12.81 -3.93
CA PRO A 33 -8.62 -13.37 -3.14
C PRO A 33 -8.26 -13.63 -1.68
N HIS A 34 -7.02 -14.06 -1.41
CA HIS A 34 -6.57 -14.33 -0.03
C HIS A 34 -6.55 -13.04 0.80
N ILE A 35 -6.02 -11.97 0.24
CA ILE A 35 -5.96 -10.69 0.95
C ILE A 35 -7.36 -10.11 1.14
N LEU A 36 -8.24 -10.21 0.13
CA LEU A 36 -9.62 -9.76 0.24
C LEU A 36 -10.38 -10.49 1.34
N ASN A 37 -10.02 -11.75 1.62
CA ASN A 37 -10.60 -12.52 2.71
C ASN A 37 -9.95 -12.23 4.06
N GLY A 38 -9.06 -11.23 4.14
CA GLY A 38 -8.41 -10.85 5.38
C GLY A 38 -7.29 -11.75 5.82
N ARG A 39 -6.77 -12.58 4.93
CA ARG A 39 -5.66 -13.48 5.23
C ARG A 39 -4.33 -12.81 4.99
N ASP A 40 -3.38 -13.05 5.89
CA ASP A 40 -2.02 -12.58 5.70
C ASP A 40 -1.34 -13.37 4.58
N LEU A 41 -0.54 -12.66 3.79
CA LEU A 41 0.23 -13.28 2.71
C LEU A 41 1.68 -12.81 2.79
N LEU A 42 2.59 -13.78 2.89
CA LEU A 42 4.01 -13.50 2.74
C LEU A 42 4.40 -13.86 1.30
N GLY A 43 4.58 -12.83 0.48
CA GLY A 43 4.94 -13.03 -0.92
C GLY A 43 6.43 -12.81 -1.14
N CYS A 44 7.08 -13.81 -1.70
CA CYS A 44 8.50 -13.74 -2.05
C CYS A 44 8.70 -13.75 -3.57
N ALA A 45 7.73 -13.23 -4.32
CA ALA A 45 7.83 -13.16 -5.77
C ALA A 45 8.86 -12.11 -6.18
N GLN A 46 9.50 -12.35 -7.32
CA GLN A 46 10.47 -11.41 -7.85
C GLN A 46 9.79 -10.14 -8.34
N THR A 47 10.52 -9.03 -8.27
CA THR A 47 10.09 -7.74 -8.80
C THR A 47 9.75 -7.86 -10.29
N GLY A 48 8.70 -7.21 -10.73
CA GLY A 48 8.28 -7.23 -12.13
C GLY A 48 7.29 -8.31 -12.51
N THR A 49 6.89 -9.19 -11.56
CA THR A 49 5.91 -10.25 -11.81
C THR A 49 4.48 -9.84 -11.45
N GLY A 50 4.25 -8.55 -11.22
CA GLY A 50 2.95 -8.07 -10.78
C GLY A 50 2.72 -8.19 -9.28
N LYS A 51 3.77 -8.44 -8.51
CA LYS A 51 3.68 -8.64 -7.06
C LYS A 51 3.07 -7.43 -6.35
N THR A 52 3.50 -6.23 -6.71
CA THR A 52 3.00 -5.03 -6.05
C THR A 52 1.49 -4.88 -6.25
N ALA A 53 0.99 -5.07 -7.47
CA ALA A 53 -0.44 -5.04 -7.74
C ALA A 53 -1.17 -6.14 -6.99
N ALA A 54 -0.53 -7.30 -6.80
CA ALA A 54 -1.14 -8.42 -6.11
C ALA A 54 -1.53 -8.12 -4.67
N PHE A 55 -0.81 -7.22 -4.00
CA PHE A 55 -1.19 -6.79 -2.66
C PHE A 55 -1.83 -5.39 -2.65
N ALA A 56 -1.41 -4.48 -3.52
CA ALA A 56 -1.94 -3.11 -3.54
C ALA A 56 -3.43 -3.08 -3.86
N ILE A 57 -3.86 -3.83 -4.87
CA ILE A 57 -5.25 -3.85 -5.30
C ILE A 57 -6.19 -4.30 -4.19
N PRO A 58 -5.98 -5.47 -3.55
CA PRO A 58 -6.89 -5.89 -2.47
C PRO A 58 -6.78 -5.02 -1.22
N MET A 59 -5.60 -4.49 -0.91
CA MET A 59 -5.46 -3.61 0.24
C MET A 59 -6.25 -2.32 0.06
N LEU A 60 -6.21 -1.72 -1.13
CA LEU A 60 -6.99 -0.53 -1.45
C LEU A 60 -8.50 -0.82 -1.31
N GLN A 61 -8.94 -1.98 -1.77
CA GLN A 61 -10.35 -2.35 -1.67
C GLN A 61 -10.77 -2.53 -0.21
N LEU A 62 -9.97 -3.20 0.60
CA LEU A 62 -10.28 -3.38 2.03
C LEU A 62 -10.38 -2.03 2.73
N LEU A 63 -9.47 -1.10 2.44
CA LEU A 63 -9.50 0.23 3.03
C LEU A 63 -10.70 1.03 2.56
N ALA A 64 -11.07 0.92 1.28
CA ALA A 64 -12.23 1.61 0.73
C ALA A 64 -13.53 1.09 1.32
N ASN A 65 -13.62 -0.23 1.57
CA ASN A 65 -14.80 -0.86 2.14
C ASN A 65 -14.95 -0.61 3.65
N ARG A 66 -13.89 -0.18 4.32
CA ARG A 66 -13.88 0.08 5.76
C ARG A 66 -13.39 1.51 6.00
N PRO A 67 -14.22 2.53 5.72
CA PRO A 67 -13.78 3.91 5.94
C PRO A 67 -13.46 4.15 7.41
N SER A 68 -12.50 5.06 7.64
CA SER A 68 -12.10 5.42 8.99
C SER A 68 -13.23 6.19 9.69
N ASN A 69 -13.52 5.81 10.93
CA ASN A 69 -14.50 6.52 11.76
C ASN A 69 -13.90 7.70 12.52
N GLN A 70 -12.63 8.01 12.30
CA GLN A 70 -11.94 9.09 13.00
C GLN A 70 -12.37 10.45 12.43
N PRO A 71 -12.98 11.33 13.22
CA PRO A 71 -13.44 12.64 12.72
C PRO A 71 -12.32 13.64 12.49
N LYS A 72 -11.16 13.45 13.12
CA LYS A 72 -10.01 14.33 12.96
C LYS A 72 -8.77 13.51 12.62
N GLY A 73 -8.11 13.92 11.55
CA GLY A 73 -6.94 13.23 11.09
C GLY A 73 -7.27 11.83 10.57
N ARG A 74 -6.46 11.35 9.69
CA ARG A 74 -6.61 10.00 9.16
C ARG A 74 -5.51 9.13 9.77
N PRO A 75 -5.84 8.10 10.54
CA PRO A 75 -4.81 7.23 11.10
C PRO A 75 -4.15 6.43 9.98
N ILE A 76 -2.89 6.07 10.19
CA ILE A 76 -2.21 5.13 9.31
C ILE A 76 -2.85 3.76 9.53
N ARG A 77 -3.45 3.20 8.49
CA ARG A 77 -4.17 1.92 8.56
C ARG A 77 -3.39 0.79 7.92
N THR A 78 -2.44 1.13 7.05
CA THR A 78 -1.67 0.15 6.29
C THR A 78 -0.22 0.57 6.26
N LEU A 79 0.67 -0.38 6.55
CA LEU A 79 2.11 -0.18 6.49
C LEU A 79 2.74 -1.19 5.55
N ILE A 80 3.50 -0.70 4.59
CA ILE A 80 4.32 -1.54 3.71
C ILE A 80 5.78 -1.22 4.00
N LEU A 81 6.53 -2.21 4.45
CA LEU A 81 7.92 -2.07 4.78
C LEU A 81 8.77 -2.72 3.70
N THR A 82 9.75 -2.00 3.19
CA THR A 82 10.63 -2.47 2.11
C THR A 82 12.05 -1.97 2.36
N PRO A 83 13.09 -2.74 1.97
CA PRO A 83 14.45 -2.42 2.37
C PRO A 83 15.09 -1.24 1.66
N THR A 84 14.65 -0.89 0.46
CA THR A 84 15.31 0.13 -0.33
C THR A 84 14.40 1.29 -0.69
N ARG A 85 15.01 2.47 -0.84
CA ARG A 85 14.34 3.70 -1.25
C ARG A 85 13.66 3.52 -2.62
N GLU A 86 14.34 2.90 -3.57
CA GLU A 86 13.83 2.71 -4.93
C GLU A 86 12.56 1.87 -4.93
N LEU A 87 12.57 0.77 -4.17
CA LEU A 87 11.37 -0.07 -4.03
C LEU A 87 10.23 0.68 -3.34
N ALA A 88 10.54 1.45 -2.31
CA ALA A 88 9.53 2.23 -1.61
C ALA A 88 8.82 3.21 -2.55
N ILE A 89 9.58 3.89 -3.40
CA ILE A 89 9.02 4.83 -4.39
C ILE A 89 8.15 4.10 -5.40
N GLN A 90 8.60 2.95 -5.91
CA GLN A 90 7.84 2.16 -6.88
C GLN A 90 6.51 1.66 -6.29
N ILE A 91 6.54 1.21 -5.04
CA ILE A 91 5.34 0.74 -4.35
C ILE A 91 4.35 1.88 -4.16
N GLU A 92 4.81 3.04 -3.72
CA GLU A 92 3.96 4.22 -3.52
C GLU A 92 3.32 4.66 -4.84
N GLU A 93 4.08 4.66 -5.94
CA GLU A 93 3.54 4.98 -7.26
C GLU A 93 2.44 3.99 -7.67
N SER A 94 2.60 2.70 -7.36
CA SER A 94 1.60 1.69 -7.67
C SER A 94 0.30 1.93 -6.87
N PHE A 95 0.42 2.25 -5.58
CA PHE A 95 -0.76 2.58 -4.77
C PHE A 95 -1.49 3.81 -5.32
N ARG A 96 -0.74 4.82 -5.76
CA ARG A 96 -1.35 6.00 -6.38
C ARG A 96 -2.07 5.65 -7.68
N ALA A 97 -1.45 4.82 -8.52
CA ALA A 97 -2.03 4.44 -9.80
C ALA A 97 -3.33 3.65 -9.61
N TYR A 98 -3.29 2.59 -8.79
CA TYR A 98 -4.46 1.74 -8.58
C TYR A 98 -5.52 2.40 -7.71
N GLY A 99 -5.14 3.35 -6.89
CA GLY A 99 -6.07 4.11 -6.04
C GLY A 99 -6.47 5.46 -6.59
N SER A 100 -6.21 5.74 -7.88
CA SER A 100 -6.41 7.08 -8.46
C SER A 100 -7.86 7.55 -8.44
N PHE A 101 -8.83 6.65 -8.38
CA PHE A 101 -10.25 6.98 -8.30
C PHE A 101 -10.81 6.84 -6.88
N LEU A 102 -9.94 6.66 -5.89
CA LEU A 102 -10.29 6.58 -4.47
C LEU A 102 -9.78 7.82 -3.73
N SER A 103 -10.34 8.10 -2.58
CA SER A 103 -9.92 9.24 -1.76
C SER A 103 -8.84 8.88 -0.73
N LEU A 104 -8.25 7.70 -0.82
CA LEU A 104 -7.19 7.25 0.07
C LEU A 104 -5.87 7.96 -0.26
N LYS A 105 -5.12 8.32 0.79
CA LYS A 105 -3.83 9.01 0.65
C LYS A 105 -2.69 8.08 0.99
N THR A 106 -1.66 8.11 0.16
CA THR A 106 -0.44 7.31 0.34
C THR A 106 0.75 8.24 0.59
N CYS A 107 1.59 7.86 1.54
CA CYS A 107 2.83 8.57 1.86
C CYS A 107 4.00 7.60 1.77
N VAL A 108 5.15 8.07 1.29
CA VAL A 108 6.38 7.29 1.28
C VAL A 108 7.44 7.99 2.12
N ILE A 109 8.14 7.24 2.97
CA ILE A 109 9.24 7.74 3.77
C ILE A 109 10.47 6.85 3.60
N PHE A 110 11.65 7.49 3.52
CA PHE A 110 12.92 6.78 3.37
C PHE A 110 14.06 7.67 3.82
N GLY A 111 15.20 7.06 4.16
CA GLY A 111 16.39 7.77 4.61
C GLY A 111 17.21 8.35 3.46
N GLY A 112 18.32 9.01 3.81
CA GLY A 112 19.22 9.59 2.84
C GLY A 112 18.81 10.97 2.31
N VAL A 113 17.67 11.48 2.79
CA VAL A 113 17.17 12.83 2.43
C VAL A 113 16.62 13.50 3.68
N GLY A 114 16.38 14.80 3.61
CA GLY A 114 15.81 15.53 4.74
C GLY A 114 14.41 15.02 5.10
N GLN A 115 14.10 15.01 6.38
CA GLN A 115 12.82 14.47 6.85
C GLN A 115 11.65 15.46 6.77
N ASN A 116 11.90 16.75 6.70
CA ASN A 116 10.85 17.75 6.82
C ASN A 116 9.70 17.60 5.82
N PRO A 117 9.95 17.36 4.51
CA PRO A 117 8.85 17.12 3.58
C PRO A 117 8.03 15.88 3.94
N GLN A 118 8.69 14.83 4.45
CA GLN A 118 8.03 13.61 4.86
C GLN A 118 7.15 13.84 6.09
N VAL A 119 7.66 14.58 7.06
CA VAL A 119 6.91 14.95 8.26
C VAL A 119 5.66 15.75 7.90
N GLU A 120 5.79 16.70 6.98
CA GLU A 120 4.64 17.50 6.52
C GLU A 120 3.57 16.61 5.86
N THR A 121 3.99 15.64 5.06
CA THR A 121 3.04 14.70 4.44
C THR A 121 2.37 13.84 5.50
N LEU A 122 3.10 13.38 6.52
CA LEU A 122 2.54 12.60 7.62
C LEU A 122 1.50 13.38 8.41
N LYS A 123 1.72 14.68 8.60
CA LYS A 123 0.78 15.55 9.31
C LYS A 123 -0.56 15.68 8.59
N ARG A 124 -0.60 15.44 7.28
CA ARG A 124 -1.84 15.45 6.49
C ARG A 124 -2.67 14.20 6.70
N GLY A 125 -2.14 13.18 7.37
CA GLY A 125 -2.87 11.97 7.74
C GLY A 125 -3.06 10.96 6.62
N PRO A 126 -2.00 10.37 6.08
CA PRO A 126 -2.16 9.30 5.09
C PRO A 126 -2.70 8.03 5.74
N GLU A 127 -3.55 7.30 5.02
CA GLU A 127 -4.02 5.99 5.46
C GLU A 127 -3.01 4.89 5.13
N ILE A 128 -2.20 5.09 4.09
CA ILE A 128 -1.24 4.11 3.59
C ILE A 128 0.16 4.69 3.73
N LEU A 129 1.04 3.97 4.43
CA LEU A 129 2.43 4.36 4.61
C LEU A 129 3.35 3.30 4.01
N VAL A 130 4.21 3.74 3.08
CA VAL A 130 5.29 2.92 2.54
C VAL A 130 6.59 3.44 3.14
N ALA A 131 7.41 2.57 3.71
CA ALA A 131 8.56 3.01 4.48
C ALA A 131 9.76 2.09 4.34
N THR A 132 10.96 2.66 4.45
CA THR A 132 12.17 1.90 4.74
C THR A 132 12.36 1.83 6.26
N PRO A 133 12.98 0.75 6.79
CA PRO A 133 12.99 0.50 8.24
C PRO A 133 13.66 1.59 9.07
N GLY A 134 14.82 2.08 8.64
CA GLY A 134 15.57 3.07 9.42
C GLY A 134 14.81 4.38 9.61
N ARG A 135 14.24 4.93 8.54
CA ARG A 135 13.48 6.17 8.61
C ARG A 135 12.17 5.96 9.38
N LEU A 136 11.54 4.80 9.23
CA LEU A 136 10.33 4.48 9.99
C LEU A 136 10.60 4.53 11.49
N LEU A 137 11.63 3.83 11.97
CA LEU A 137 12.00 3.82 13.38
C LEU A 137 12.35 5.22 13.88
N ASP A 138 13.10 5.97 13.08
CA ASP A 138 13.48 7.33 13.43
C ASP A 138 12.26 8.22 13.67
N LEU A 139 11.29 8.20 12.77
CA LEU A 139 10.09 9.03 12.88
C LEU A 139 9.14 8.53 13.96
N ILE A 140 9.09 7.22 14.23
CA ILE A 140 8.35 6.70 15.38
C ILE A 140 8.96 7.23 16.67
N ASN A 141 10.29 7.19 16.81
CA ASN A 141 10.99 7.65 18.00
C ASN A 141 10.83 9.16 18.24
N GLN A 142 10.66 9.94 17.17
CA GLN A 142 10.40 11.37 17.27
C GLN A 142 8.94 11.71 17.53
N GLY A 143 8.05 10.71 17.51
CA GLY A 143 6.62 10.92 17.76
C GLY A 143 5.79 11.34 16.56
N PHE A 144 6.35 11.29 15.36
CA PHE A 144 5.62 11.67 14.14
C PHE A 144 4.77 10.53 13.57
N ILE A 145 4.99 9.30 13.98
CA ILE A 145 4.27 8.13 13.49
C ILE A 145 3.71 7.33 14.66
N ASP A 146 2.41 7.03 14.58
CA ASP A 146 1.70 6.19 15.53
C ASP A 146 1.07 5.04 14.74
N LEU A 147 1.45 3.81 15.06
CA LEU A 147 1.02 2.62 14.34
C LEU A 147 -0.11 1.85 15.06
N LYS A 148 -0.72 2.42 16.09
CA LYS A 148 -1.74 1.70 16.87
C LYS A 148 -3.01 1.36 16.10
N HIS A 149 -3.25 2.02 14.96
CA HIS A 149 -4.45 1.79 14.14
C HIS A 149 -4.16 0.93 12.88
N ILE A 150 -2.99 0.33 12.82
CA ILE A 150 -2.63 -0.52 11.67
C ILE A 150 -3.57 -1.72 11.57
N GLU A 151 -4.15 -1.91 10.39
CA GLU A 151 -5.02 -3.04 10.08
C GLU A 151 -4.32 -4.05 9.18
N ILE A 152 -3.43 -3.56 8.30
CA ILE A 152 -2.73 -4.40 7.32
C ILE A 152 -1.25 -4.04 7.35
N PHE A 153 -0.42 -5.07 7.43
CA PHE A 153 1.04 -4.93 7.38
C PHE A 153 1.60 -5.80 6.27
N VAL A 154 2.48 -5.23 5.44
CA VAL A 154 3.18 -5.96 4.39
C VAL A 154 4.68 -5.78 4.57
N LEU A 155 5.41 -6.89 4.56
CA LEU A 155 6.87 -6.88 4.54
C LEU A 155 7.31 -7.35 3.16
N ASP A 156 7.78 -6.40 2.33
CA ASP A 156 8.17 -6.67 0.95
C ASP A 156 9.67 -6.89 0.85
N GLU A 157 10.11 -7.83 0.00
CA GLU A 157 11.52 -8.20 -0.16
C GLU A 157 12.14 -8.70 1.14
N ALA A 158 11.36 -9.43 1.96
CA ALA A 158 11.79 -9.88 3.28
C ALA A 158 12.95 -10.87 3.25
N ASP A 159 13.16 -11.51 2.11
CA ASP A 159 14.21 -12.52 1.90
C ASP A 159 15.57 -11.92 1.51
N ARG A 160 15.67 -10.62 1.41
CA ARG A 160 16.91 -9.95 1.08
C ARG A 160 17.76 -9.61 2.29
#